data_45be0a36f41f913a6045d780ad04efc5
#
_entry.id   45be0a36f41f913a6045d780ad04efc5
#
_cell.length_a   1.000
_cell.length_b   1.000
_cell.length_c   1.000
_cell.angle_alpha   90.00
_cell.angle_beta   90.00
_cell.angle_gamma   90.00
#
_symmetry.space_group_name_H-M   'P 1'
#
loop_
_entity.id
_entity.type
_entity.pdbx_description
1 polymer ?
#
loop_
_entity_poly.entity_id
_entity_poly.type
_entity_poly.pdbx_seq_one_letter_code
_entity_poly.pdbx_strand_id
1 'polypeptide(L)'
;MRRLDRLKSQIWFCAAAGGVLTSLAFGVFNIWYRHWLPWMLAAAGAAACIRSTAGYGNRRTQLLSGVFGAAMSAMFLVGQRITVQPPSFAGVGREDVLPFAGLALLLWAATLALFRLSERHPFPKSRRALPESPRSRFFSWALWSSIFAACWLPYFLTYYPGLMTGDSFACLVRAAGRAPVNNQQPVVYQLFLRMFYLAGNLLGSMNRGVALYSFTQLLLMASVLGYALYWCRMRGCPLPYLWGTALFFALNPIYGKYAVTMWKDVLFGGAMLLLTLFLADTAAARGANLRSIGGTAHLALTSFAVAFLRNNGVYVLAFSFLWLAFFCRVHIKKIAPVLLVILTAVMVIQGPVYRLAGIPKNRFDESVGVPLQQMARVAAKDGKMSEEDRNFLNRVMPIKTIKESYDPFTVDRIKFNHKFDYTYLARNKPEFLKVWADLFVKNPKECLIAHMMLTLGYWHIGTGNWVTAAGVASWGDDTYGVVPYNLFGTLTGINSKPYLEKWSAFLEHFVPTGMSNNIGVAVWMTAFLAIYALLKRRYDRLLPMTPVIGLWLTTMLAAPTYCEFRYVFSLFLCAPFLLFQIYREGRSESTP
;
A
#
# COMPACT_ATOMS: atom_id res chain seq x y z
N MET A 1 -24.20 -5.33 -46.63
CA MET A 1 -22.80 -5.10 -46.97
C MET A 1 -22.35 -3.66 -46.74
N ARG A 2 -22.86 -2.62 -47.42
CA ARG A 2 -22.39 -1.22 -47.28
C ARG A 2 -22.39 -0.61 -45.85
N ARG A 3 -23.27 -1.02 -44.97
CA ARG A 3 -23.29 -0.55 -43.56
C ARG A 3 -22.18 -1.16 -42.70
N LEU A 4 -21.84 -2.40 -42.94
CA LEU A 4 -20.73 -3.11 -42.27
C LEU A 4 -19.36 -2.58 -42.73
N ASP A 5 -19.22 -2.21 -43.99
CA ASP A 5 -17.98 -1.66 -44.53
C ASP A 5 -17.73 -0.23 -44.03
N ARG A 6 -18.79 0.61 -43.91
CA ARG A 6 -18.68 1.91 -43.23
C ARG A 6 -18.33 1.79 -41.75
N LEU A 7 -18.90 0.82 -41.02
CA LEU A 7 -18.54 0.57 -39.63
C LEU A 7 -17.07 0.13 -39.50
N LYS A 8 -16.59 -0.75 -40.39
CA LYS A 8 -15.19 -1.17 -40.44
C LYS A 8 -14.24 -0.02 -40.71
N SER A 9 -14.56 0.86 -41.69
CA SER A 9 -13.73 2.01 -42.00
C SER A 9 -13.69 3.03 -40.86
N GLN A 10 -14.80 3.28 -40.16
CA GLN A 10 -14.84 4.15 -38.98
C GLN A 10 -14.01 3.60 -37.81
N ILE A 11 -14.06 2.29 -37.59
CA ILE A 11 -13.25 1.63 -36.53
C ILE A 11 -11.76 1.76 -36.85
N TRP A 12 -11.34 1.56 -38.10
CA TRP A 12 -9.96 1.75 -38.53
C TRP A 12 -9.50 3.20 -38.40
N PHE A 13 -10.34 4.15 -38.74
CA PHE A 13 -10.05 5.58 -38.59
C PHE A 13 -9.87 5.96 -37.12
N CYS A 14 -10.77 5.53 -36.23
CA CYS A 14 -10.66 5.76 -34.80
C CYS A 14 -9.41 5.07 -34.20
N ALA A 15 -9.07 3.88 -34.69
CA ALA A 15 -7.88 3.15 -34.23
C ALA A 15 -6.59 3.87 -34.68
N ALA A 16 -6.52 4.33 -35.92
CA ALA A 16 -5.37 5.08 -36.43
C ALA A 16 -5.22 6.43 -35.72
N ALA A 17 -6.31 7.19 -35.55
CA ALA A 17 -6.30 8.44 -34.82
C ALA A 17 -5.87 8.25 -33.33
N GLY A 18 -6.40 7.23 -32.67
CA GLY A 18 -6.00 6.86 -31.31
C GLY A 18 -4.53 6.47 -31.21
N GLY A 19 -4.01 5.73 -32.20
CA GLY A 19 -2.60 5.39 -32.29
C GLY A 19 -1.70 6.62 -32.44
N VAL A 20 -2.06 7.56 -33.31
CA VAL A 20 -1.33 8.82 -33.50
C VAL A 20 -1.36 9.66 -32.22
N LEU A 21 -2.53 9.83 -31.58
CA LEU A 21 -2.65 10.59 -30.33
C LEU A 21 -1.84 9.96 -29.20
N THR A 22 -1.82 8.63 -29.10
CA THR A 22 -1.01 7.89 -28.11
C THR A 22 0.48 8.11 -28.36
N SER A 23 0.89 8.06 -29.63
CA SER A 23 2.28 8.33 -30.04
C SER A 23 2.70 9.74 -29.65
N LEU A 24 1.87 10.75 -29.94
CA LEU A 24 2.12 12.13 -29.53
C LEU A 24 2.22 12.27 -28.00
N ALA A 25 1.38 11.56 -27.24
CA ALA A 25 1.44 11.52 -25.77
C ALA A 25 2.79 10.99 -25.27
N PHE A 26 3.28 9.90 -25.81
CA PHE A 26 4.59 9.35 -25.46
C PHE A 26 5.76 10.25 -25.87
N GLY A 27 5.65 10.99 -26.97
CA GLY A 27 6.67 11.92 -27.41
C GLY A 27 6.89 13.10 -26.47
N VAL A 28 5.82 13.64 -25.94
CA VAL A 28 5.88 14.75 -24.97
C VAL A 28 6.59 14.33 -23.68
N PHE A 29 6.58 13.06 -23.33
CA PHE A 29 7.23 12.55 -22.10
C PHE A 29 8.68 12.11 -22.26
N ASN A 30 9.29 12.28 -23.44
CA ASN A 30 10.65 11.78 -23.71
C ASN A 30 10.83 10.27 -23.44
N ILE A 31 9.74 9.54 -23.28
CA ILE A 31 9.76 8.11 -23.08
C ILE A 31 9.98 7.48 -24.46
N TRP A 32 11.21 7.08 -24.80
CA TRP A 32 11.52 6.35 -26.04
C TRP A 32 11.74 7.21 -27.30
N TYR A 33 12.01 8.44 -27.15
CA TYR A 33 11.99 9.43 -28.23
C TYR A 33 13.08 9.23 -29.32
N ARG A 34 14.05 8.33 -29.10
CA ARG A 34 15.10 8.05 -30.08
C ARG A 34 14.82 6.91 -31.07
N HIS A 35 13.73 6.14 -30.89
CA HIS A 35 13.44 4.98 -31.72
C HIS A 35 11.98 4.98 -32.20
N TRP A 36 11.77 4.85 -33.50
CA TRP A 36 10.43 4.78 -34.13
C TRP A 36 9.65 3.50 -33.78
N LEU A 37 10.34 2.38 -33.50
CA LEU A 37 9.74 1.07 -33.21
C LEU A 37 8.78 1.09 -32.00
N PRO A 38 9.11 1.65 -30.83
CA PRO A 38 8.18 1.77 -29.71
C PRO A 38 6.91 2.55 -30.03
N TRP A 39 7.01 3.57 -30.88
CA TRP A 39 5.86 4.37 -31.34
C TRP A 39 4.91 3.55 -32.19
N MET A 40 5.45 2.76 -33.11
CA MET A 40 4.66 1.85 -33.93
C MET A 40 3.99 0.78 -33.08
N LEU A 41 4.71 0.21 -32.09
CA LEU A 41 4.15 -0.78 -31.18
C LEU A 41 3.03 -0.18 -30.31
N ALA A 42 3.21 1.04 -29.79
CA ALA A 42 2.19 1.72 -29.02
C ALA A 42 0.94 2.03 -29.88
N ALA A 43 1.14 2.51 -31.10
CA ALA A 43 0.07 2.77 -32.06
C ALA A 43 -0.67 1.49 -32.45
N ALA A 44 0.06 0.42 -32.76
CA ALA A 44 -0.52 -0.88 -33.07
C ALA A 44 -1.29 -1.48 -31.88
N GLY A 45 -0.74 -1.37 -30.68
CA GLY A 45 -1.39 -1.81 -29.43
C GLY A 45 -2.69 -1.04 -29.16
N ALA A 46 -2.67 0.29 -29.30
CA ALA A 46 -3.86 1.12 -29.18
C ALA A 46 -4.92 0.77 -30.23
N ALA A 47 -4.52 0.60 -31.49
CA ALA A 47 -5.40 0.19 -32.57
C ALA A 47 -6.03 -1.19 -32.31
N ALA A 48 -5.24 -2.16 -31.85
CA ALA A 48 -5.72 -3.50 -31.47
C ALA A 48 -6.73 -3.44 -30.30
N CYS A 49 -6.45 -2.65 -29.27
CA CYS A 49 -7.36 -2.44 -28.14
C CYS A 49 -8.68 -1.82 -28.60
N ILE A 50 -8.64 -0.73 -29.37
CA ILE A 50 -9.84 -0.04 -29.86
C ILE A 50 -10.66 -0.98 -30.75
N ARG A 51 -10.01 -1.71 -31.68
CA ARG A 51 -10.68 -2.69 -32.53
C ARG A 51 -11.31 -3.82 -31.74
N SER A 52 -10.57 -4.36 -30.74
CA SER A 52 -11.04 -5.47 -29.92
C SER A 52 -12.23 -5.09 -29.04
N THR A 53 -12.40 -3.80 -28.73
CA THR A 53 -13.45 -3.28 -27.84
C THR A 53 -14.63 -2.66 -28.59
N ALA A 54 -14.58 -2.59 -29.92
CA ALA A 54 -15.68 -2.05 -30.72
C ALA A 54 -16.99 -2.82 -30.44
N GLY A 55 -18.03 -2.10 -30.03
CA GLY A 55 -19.32 -2.66 -29.67
C GLY A 55 -19.37 -3.44 -28.36
N TYR A 56 -18.29 -3.46 -27.57
CA TYR A 56 -18.26 -4.11 -26.26
C TYR A 56 -18.75 -3.18 -25.16
N GLY A 57 -19.60 -3.73 -24.31
CA GLY A 57 -20.11 -3.07 -23.11
C GLY A 57 -21.32 -2.16 -23.37
N ASN A 58 -22.13 -2.01 -22.33
CA ASN A 58 -23.26 -1.07 -22.32
C ASN A 58 -22.77 0.35 -21.99
N ARG A 59 -23.68 1.36 -22.08
CA ARG A 59 -23.37 2.78 -21.82
C ARG A 59 -22.67 3.00 -20.48
N ARG A 60 -23.05 2.25 -19.41
CA ARG A 60 -22.43 2.35 -18.08
C ARG A 60 -20.98 1.84 -18.11
N THR A 61 -20.71 0.72 -18.77
CA THR A 61 -19.36 0.17 -18.93
C THR A 61 -18.45 1.13 -19.67
N GLN A 62 -18.94 1.70 -20.77
CA GLN A 62 -18.21 2.69 -21.57
C GLN A 62 -17.88 3.94 -20.74
N LEU A 63 -18.89 4.48 -20.02
CA LEU A 63 -18.71 5.68 -19.19
C LEU A 63 -17.69 5.48 -18.07
N LEU A 64 -17.85 4.42 -17.27
CA LEU A 64 -16.96 4.18 -16.12
C LEU A 64 -15.53 3.87 -16.56
N SER A 65 -15.35 3.12 -17.66
CA SER A 65 -14.03 2.89 -18.24
C SER A 65 -13.40 4.17 -18.77
N GLY A 66 -14.22 5.06 -19.37
CA GLY A 66 -13.76 6.37 -19.86
C GLY A 66 -13.34 7.29 -18.71
N VAL A 67 -14.14 7.37 -17.66
CA VAL A 67 -13.81 8.15 -16.45
C VAL A 67 -12.52 7.62 -15.79
N PHE A 68 -12.37 6.29 -15.69
CA PHE A 68 -11.16 5.67 -15.16
C PHE A 68 -9.93 6.00 -16.01
N GLY A 69 -10.03 5.85 -17.35
CA GLY A 69 -8.93 6.17 -18.26
C GLY A 69 -8.54 7.65 -18.21
N ALA A 70 -9.54 8.56 -18.16
CA ALA A 70 -9.31 9.99 -18.04
C ALA A 70 -8.66 10.37 -16.69
N ALA A 71 -9.15 9.80 -15.58
CA ALA A 71 -8.57 10.04 -14.26
C ALA A 71 -7.12 9.56 -14.19
N MET A 72 -6.83 8.37 -14.68
CA MET A 72 -5.48 7.80 -14.71
C MET A 72 -4.55 8.62 -15.61
N SER A 73 -5.03 9.06 -16.78
CA SER A 73 -4.29 9.95 -17.68
C SER A 73 -3.97 11.30 -17.04
N ALA A 74 -4.96 11.94 -16.41
CA ALA A 74 -4.78 13.21 -15.72
C ALA A 74 -3.74 13.10 -14.58
N MET A 75 -3.87 12.08 -13.75
CA MET A 75 -2.96 11.88 -12.62
C MET A 75 -1.53 11.56 -13.09
N PHE A 76 -1.38 10.76 -14.15
CA PHE A 76 -0.07 10.50 -14.73
C PHE A 76 0.58 11.78 -15.27
N LEU A 77 -0.14 12.56 -16.07
CA LEU A 77 0.34 13.82 -16.67
C LEU A 77 0.71 14.85 -15.59
N VAL A 78 -0.22 15.09 -14.67
CA VAL A 78 0.00 16.06 -13.59
C VAL A 78 1.22 15.63 -12.75
N GLY A 79 1.34 14.35 -12.40
CA GLY A 79 2.49 13.85 -11.66
C GLY A 79 3.82 14.08 -12.38
N GLN A 80 3.88 13.83 -13.69
CA GLN A 80 5.07 14.11 -14.50
C GLN A 80 5.42 15.60 -14.52
N ARG A 81 4.43 16.47 -14.66
CA ARG A 81 4.64 17.92 -14.78
C ARG A 81 5.03 18.58 -13.46
N ILE A 82 4.38 18.21 -12.35
CA ILE A 82 4.69 18.81 -11.05
C ILE A 82 6.04 18.38 -10.49
N THR A 83 6.62 17.28 -10.97
CA THR A 83 7.95 16.79 -10.53
C THR A 83 9.12 17.54 -11.17
N VAL A 84 8.88 18.34 -12.21
CA VAL A 84 9.92 19.21 -12.79
C VAL A 84 10.35 20.25 -11.75
N GLN A 85 11.63 20.37 -11.52
CA GLN A 85 12.16 21.26 -10.50
C GLN A 85 12.20 22.73 -10.97
N PRO A 86 11.75 23.69 -10.19
CA PRO A 86 11.05 23.55 -8.91
C PRO A 86 9.59 23.09 -9.10
N PRO A 87 9.05 22.23 -8.21
CA PRO A 87 7.69 21.68 -8.33
C PRO A 87 6.64 22.77 -8.51
N SER A 88 5.89 22.72 -9.61
CA SER A 88 4.92 23.76 -9.98
C SER A 88 3.90 23.22 -10.98
N PHE A 89 2.70 23.82 -11.00
CA PHE A 89 1.74 23.62 -12.10
C PHE A 89 2.06 24.45 -13.36
N ALA A 90 3.14 25.25 -13.37
CA ALA A 90 3.49 26.05 -14.54
C ALA A 90 3.80 25.20 -15.79
N GLY A 91 4.24 23.96 -15.59
CA GLY A 91 4.45 23.00 -16.68
C GLY A 91 3.19 22.34 -17.21
N VAL A 92 2.02 22.54 -16.58
CA VAL A 92 0.73 22.02 -17.07
C VAL A 92 0.09 23.08 -17.94
N GLY A 93 0.01 22.82 -19.24
CA GLY A 93 -0.42 23.82 -20.24
C GLY A 93 -1.34 23.26 -21.31
N ARG A 94 -1.62 24.10 -22.32
CA ARG A 94 -2.46 23.70 -23.46
C ARG A 94 -1.83 22.58 -24.28
N GLU A 95 -0.49 22.48 -24.25
CA GLU A 95 0.29 21.41 -24.90
C GLU A 95 -0.01 20.02 -24.30
N ASP A 96 -0.53 19.94 -23.08
CA ASP A 96 -0.88 18.66 -22.44
C ASP A 96 -2.27 18.13 -22.85
N VAL A 97 -3.08 18.92 -23.56
CA VAL A 97 -4.44 18.52 -23.95
C VAL A 97 -4.43 17.32 -24.89
N LEU A 98 -3.56 17.34 -25.91
CA LEU A 98 -3.44 16.22 -26.86
C LEU A 98 -2.85 14.96 -26.20
N PRO A 99 -1.74 15.03 -25.43
CA PRO A 99 -1.24 13.92 -24.63
C PRO A 99 -2.28 13.34 -23.67
N PHE A 100 -3.02 14.21 -22.98
CA PHE A 100 -4.11 13.78 -22.11
C PHE A 100 -5.17 12.99 -22.86
N ALA A 101 -5.67 13.53 -23.98
CA ALA A 101 -6.72 12.90 -24.78
C ALA A 101 -6.26 11.54 -25.35
N GLY A 102 -5.02 11.48 -25.86
CA GLY A 102 -4.44 10.25 -26.42
C GLY A 102 -4.25 9.17 -25.38
N LEU A 103 -3.69 9.52 -24.21
CA LEU A 103 -3.48 8.58 -23.11
C LEU A 103 -4.82 8.14 -22.48
N ALA A 104 -5.77 9.06 -22.31
CA ALA A 104 -7.11 8.74 -21.80
C ALA A 104 -7.85 7.77 -22.74
N LEU A 105 -7.77 7.96 -24.05
CA LEU A 105 -8.36 7.06 -25.04
C LEU A 105 -7.72 5.67 -25.01
N LEU A 106 -6.38 5.61 -24.92
CA LEU A 106 -5.66 4.35 -24.80
C LEU A 106 -6.06 3.60 -23.52
N LEU A 107 -6.06 4.27 -22.37
CA LEU A 107 -6.40 3.68 -21.08
C LEU A 107 -7.87 3.26 -21.01
N TRP A 108 -8.77 4.03 -21.61
CA TRP A 108 -10.17 3.63 -21.79
C TRP A 108 -10.29 2.33 -22.60
N ALA A 109 -9.64 2.27 -23.78
CA ALA A 109 -9.66 1.09 -24.64
C ALA A 109 -9.00 -0.13 -23.96
N ALA A 110 -7.85 0.07 -23.29
CA ALA A 110 -7.17 -0.98 -22.53
C ALA A 110 -8.04 -1.52 -21.38
N THR A 111 -8.73 -0.63 -20.64
CA THR A 111 -9.65 -1.01 -19.58
C THR A 111 -10.79 -1.87 -20.11
N LEU A 112 -11.40 -1.47 -21.24
CA LEU A 112 -12.45 -2.26 -21.90
C LEU A 112 -11.92 -3.60 -22.42
N ALA A 113 -10.70 -3.63 -22.98
CA ALA A 113 -10.09 -4.86 -23.46
C ALA A 113 -9.83 -5.84 -22.29
N LEU A 114 -9.33 -5.35 -21.17
CA LEU A 114 -9.13 -6.14 -19.96
C LEU A 114 -10.45 -6.68 -19.39
N PHE A 115 -11.51 -5.87 -19.37
CA PHE A 115 -12.84 -6.35 -18.95
C PHE A 115 -13.35 -7.45 -19.88
N ARG A 116 -13.25 -7.25 -21.21
CA ARG A 116 -13.67 -8.25 -22.19
C ARG A 116 -12.86 -9.55 -22.08
N LEU A 117 -11.53 -9.43 -21.90
CA LEU A 117 -10.65 -10.57 -21.71
C LEU A 117 -11.02 -11.36 -20.46
N SER A 118 -11.28 -10.65 -19.35
CA SER A 118 -11.67 -11.24 -18.08
C SER A 118 -13.01 -11.98 -18.15
N GLU A 119 -13.94 -11.50 -19.00
CA GLU A 119 -15.22 -12.16 -19.24
C GLU A 119 -15.09 -13.41 -20.10
N ARG A 120 -14.17 -13.38 -21.08
CA ARG A 120 -13.92 -14.52 -21.97
C ARG A 120 -13.15 -15.64 -21.29
N HIS A 121 -12.30 -15.28 -20.35
CA HIS A 121 -11.41 -16.20 -19.65
C HIS A 121 -11.57 -16.08 -18.13
N PRO A 122 -12.76 -16.40 -17.59
CA PRO A 122 -12.91 -16.45 -16.15
C PRO A 122 -11.98 -17.51 -15.58
N PHE A 123 -11.57 -17.37 -14.32
CA PHE A 123 -10.81 -18.43 -13.66
C PHE A 123 -11.61 -19.74 -13.74
N PRO A 124 -11.03 -20.80 -14.36
CA PRO A 124 -11.71 -22.08 -14.49
C PRO A 124 -12.07 -22.60 -13.11
N LYS A 125 -13.31 -23.08 -12.94
CA LYS A 125 -13.68 -23.77 -11.70
C LYS A 125 -12.77 -24.99 -11.56
N SER A 126 -11.91 -25.01 -10.57
CA SER A 126 -11.20 -26.23 -10.22
C SER A 126 -12.24 -27.27 -9.81
N ARG A 127 -12.33 -28.38 -10.55
CA ARG A 127 -13.33 -29.43 -10.37
C ARG A 127 -13.23 -30.17 -9.03
N ARG A 128 -12.24 -29.88 -8.20
CA ARG A 128 -12.04 -30.51 -6.90
C ARG A 128 -11.86 -29.47 -5.79
N ALA A 129 -12.97 -29.08 -5.15
CA ALA A 129 -12.91 -28.86 -3.71
C ALA A 129 -12.63 -30.26 -3.12
N LEU A 130 -11.43 -30.53 -2.70
CA LEU A 130 -11.07 -31.79 -2.06
C LEU A 130 -11.88 -31.90 -0.77
N PRO A 131 -12.59 -33.02 -0.51
CA PRO A 131 -13.08 -33.30 0.83
C PRO A 131 -11.85 -33.43 1.72
N GLU A 132 -11.56 -32.40 2.51
CA GLU A 132 -10.32 -32.36 3.26
C GLU A 132 -10.58 -32.75 4.71
N SER A 133 -9.93 -33.85 5.11
CA SER A 133 -9.75 -34.14 6.51
C SER A 133 -8.96 -33.00 7.19
N PRO A 134 -9.13 -32.73 8.49
CA PRO A 134 -8.32 -31.75 9.23
C PRO A 134 -6.81 -31.92 8.99
N ARG A 135 -6.36 -33.17 8.85
CA ARG A 135 -4.96 -33.53 8.56
C ARG A 135 -4.51 -33.02 7.19
N SER A 136 -5.33 -33.21 6.14
CA SER A 136 -5.03 -32.72 4.78
C SER A 136 -4.98 -31.19 4.73
N ARG A 137 -5.83 -30.50 5.49
CA ARG A 137 -5.82 -29.03 5.61
C ARG A 137 -4.53 -28.53 6.21
N PHE A 138 -4.10 -29.14 7.32
CA PHE A 138 -2.84 -28.83 7.98
C PHE A 138 -1.64 -29.04 7.03
N PHE A 139 -1.55 -30.18 6.36
CA PHE A 139 -0.46 -30.45 5.41
C PHE A 139 -0.43 -29.47 4.24
N SER A 140 -1.59 -29.09 3.71
CA SER A 140 -1.64 -28.11 2.61
C SER A 140 -1.15 -26.74 3.05
N TRP A 141 -1.57 -26.26 4.23
CA TRP A 141 -1.08 -25.03 4.82
C TRP A 141 0.42 -25.09 5.15
N ALA A 142 0.85 -26.16 5.80
CA ALA A 142 2.23 -26.36 6.18
C ALA A 142 3.17 -26.42 4.98
N LEU A 143 2.76 -27.08 3.89
CA LEU A 143 3.54 -27.14 2.63
C LEU A 143 3.81 -25.75 2.07
N TRP A 144 2.78 -24.93 1.89
CA TRP A 144 2.95 -23.56 1.38
C TRP A 144 3.79 -22.70 2.32
N SER A 145 3.58 -22.83 3.61
CA SER A 145 4.38 -22.11 4.62
C SER A 145 5.85 -22.51 4.58
N SER A 146 6.14 -23.78 4.43
CA SER A 146 7.52 -24.31 4.33
C SER A 146 8.23 -23.83 3.07
N ILE A 147 7.52 -23.69 1.94
CA ILE A 147 8.09 -23.13 0.70
C ILE A 147 8.56 -21.68 0.96
N PHE A 148 7.71 -20.82 1.56
CA PHE A 148 8.11 -19.46 1.86
C PHE A 148 9.25 -19.40 2.88
N ALA A 149 9.17 -20.18 3.95
CA ALA A 149 10.22 -20.22 4.96
C ALA A 149 11.57 -20.65 4.35
N ALA A 150 11.59 -21.69 3.50
CA ALA A 150 12.79 -22.15 2.83
C ALA A 150 13.37 -21.11 1.87
N CYS A 151 12.52 -20.44 1.06
CA CYS A 151 12.97 -19.41 0.12
C CYS A 151 13.46 -18.13 0.81
N TRP A 152 12.95 -17.81 2.01
CA TRP A 152 13.36 -16.62 2.77
C TRP A 152 14.47 -16.88 3.78
N LEU A 153 14.75 -18.15 4.10
CA LEU A 153 15.84 -18.52 5.00
C LEU A 153 17.22 -17.97 4.54
N PRO A 154 17.59 -17.99 3.25
CA PRO A 154 18.83 -17.36 2.78
C PRO A 154 18.94 -15.87 3.15
N TYR A 155 17.84 -15.12 3.14
CA TYR A 155 17.83 -13.71 3.58
C TYR A 155 18.10 -13.59 5.08
N PHE A 156 17.48 -14.43 5.91
CA PHE A 156 17.74 -14.46 7.34
C PHE A 156 19.21 -14.77 7.64
N LEU A 157 19.78 -15.79 6.99
CA LEU A 157 21.16 -16.17 7.20
C LEU A 157 22.17 -15.14 6.68
N THR A 158 21.85 -14.47 5.57
CA THR A 158 22.73 -13.45 4.96
C THR A 158 22.73 -12.14 5.74
N TYR A 159 21.57 -11.74 6.27
CA TYR A 159 21.38 -10.49 6.99
C TYR A 159 21.21 -10.73 8.52
N TYR A 160 21.86 -11.77 9.06
CA TYR A 160 21.78 -12.10 10.48
C TYR A 160 22.30 -10.93 11.36
N PRO A 161 21.63 -10.57 12.46
CA PRO A 161 20.47 -11.19 13.09
C PRO A 161 19.12 -10.74 12.53
N GLY A 162 19.11 -9.91 11.53
CA GLY A 162 17.96 -9.32 10.83
C GLY A 162 18.30 -7.93 10.34
N LEU A 163 17.44 -7.38 9.46
CA LEU A 163 17.58 -6.01 8.97
C LEU A 163 16.92 -5.03 9.95
N MET A 164 17.60 -3.94 10.23
CA MET A 164 17.15 -2.91 11.17
C MET A 164 17.29 -1.52 10.57
N THR A 165 16.45 -0.60 11.02
CA THR A 165 16.45 0.83 10.67
C THR A 165 16.36 1.68 11.92
N GLY A 166 16.40 3.00 11.81
CA GLY A 166 16.23 3.90 12.94
C GLY A 166 14.96 3.62 13.77
N ASP A 167 13.83 3.28 13.11
CA ASP A 167 12.59 2.89 13.80
C ASP A 167 12.75 1.59 14.61
N SER A 168 13.51 0.62 14.08
CA SER A 168 13.79 -0.65 14.76
C SER A 168 14.59 -0.42 16.05
N PHE A 169 15.66 0.39 15.97
CA PHE A 169 16.47 0.77 17.12
C PHE A 169 15.68 1.57 18.15
N ALA A 170 14.88 2.55 17.71
CA ALA A 170 14.02 3.32 18.60
C ALA A 170 13.02 2.42 19.37
N CYS A 171 12.49 1.37 18.74
CA CYS A 171 11.64 0.39 19.41
C CYS A 171 12.43 -0.52 20.36
N LEU A 172 13.64 -0.96 19.97
CA LEU A 172 14.49 -1.81 20.79
C LEU A 172 14.95 -1.10 22.06
N VAL A 173 15.34 0.18 21.98
CA VAL A 173 15.72 1.03 23.12
C VAL A 173 14.59 1.10 24.16
N ARG A 174 13.35 1.29 23.69
CA ARG A 174 12.17 1.32 24.57
C ARG A 174 11.84 -0.07 25.12
N ALA A 175 11.96 -1.10 24.31
CA ALA A 175 11.81 -2.49 24.76
C ALA A 175 12.84 -2.87 25.84
N ALA A 176 14.06 -2.33 25.75
CA ALA A 176 15.13 -2.48 26.75
C ALA A 176 14.89 -1.68 28.05
N GLY A 177 13.89 -0.81 28.09
CA GLY A 177 13.65 0.07 29.22
C GLY A 177 14.62 1.24 29.35
N ARG A 178 15.45 1.50 28.33
CA ARG A 178 16.42 2.62 28.29
C ARG A 178 15.80 3.95 27.85
N ALA A 179 14.57 3.91 27.31
CA ALA A 179 13.74 5.07 27.04
C ALA A 179 12.29 4.75 27.44
N PRO A 180 11.48 5.76 27.81
CA PRO A 180 10.09 5.54 28.17
C PRO A 180 9.29 5.01 26.96
N VAL A 181 8.41 4.04 27.21
CA VAL A 181 7.43 3.58 26.23
C VAL A 181 6.52 4.75 25.89
N ASN A 182 6.32 5.02 24.62
CA ASN A 182 5.40 6.04 24.14
C ASN A 182 4.61 5.53 22.92
N ASN A 183 3.53 6.23 22.56
CA ASN A 183 2.67 5.83 21.45
C ASN A 183 3.10 6.39 20.08
N GLN A 184 4.33 6.89 19.93
CA GLN A 184 4.90 7.22 18.62
C GLN A 184 5.04 5.96 17.76
N GLN A 185 5.53 4.89 18.39
CA GLN A 185 5.47 3.54 17.85
C GLN A 185 4.39 2.74 18.61
N PRO A 186 3.67 1.80 17.97
CA PRO A 186 2.61 1.07 18.64
C PRO A 186 3.11 0.35 19.91
N VAL A 187 2.42 0.57 21.03
CA VAL A 187 2.82 0.06 22.34
C VAL A 187 2.88 -1.47 22.36
N VAL A 188 1.87 -2.12 21.76
CA VAL A 188 1.83 -3.60 21.70
C VAL A 188 3.04 -4.14 20.93
N TYR A 189 3.47 -3.48 19.88
CA TYR A 189 4.68 -3.87 19.16
C TYR A 189 5.94 -3.71 20.02
N GLN A 190 6.06 -2.63 20.79
CA GLN A 190 7.17 -2.44 21.73
C GLN A 190 7.19 -3.53 22.82
N LEU A 191 6.02 -3.90 23.35
CA LEU A 191 5.90 -4.99 24.33
C LEU A 191 6.24 -6.35 23.71
N PHE A 192 5.83 -6.59 22.47
CA PHE A 192 6.22 -7.78 21.72
C PHE A 192 7.75 -7.86 21.55
N LEU A 193 8.41 -6.76 21.18
CA LEU A 193 9.87 -6.70 21.10
C LEU A 193 10.53 -6.92 22.45
N ARG A 194 9.93 -6.47 23.56
CA ARG A 194 10.46 -6.69 24.90
C ARG A 194 10.63 -8.18 25.24
N MET A 195 9.75 -9.04 24.76
CA MET A 195 9.88 -10.50 24.95
C MET A 195 11.19 -11.01 24.33
N PHE A 196 11.53 -10.55 23.14
CA PHE A 196 12.77 -10.95 22.45
C PHE A 196 14.02 -10.29 23.05
N TYR A 197 13.90 -9.07 23.55
CA TYR A 197 14.95 -8.43 24.32
C TYR A 197 15.29 -9.23 25.58
N LEU A 198 14.27 -9.63 26.33
CA LEU A 198 14.47 -10.47 27.55
C LEU A 198 15.04 -11.86 27.19
N ALA A 199 14.55 -12.47 26.10
CA ALA A 199 15.12 -13.72 25.59
C ALA A 199 16.60 -13.56 25.19
N GLY A 200 16.97 -12.43 24.55
CA GLY A 200 18.36 -12.10 24.23
C GLY A 200 19.24 -12.02 25.48
N ASN A 201 18.77 -11.36 26.53
CA ASN A 201 19.47 -11.29 27.81
C ASN A 201 19.66 -12.69 28.43
N LEU A 202 18.62 -13.54 28.43
CA LEU A 202 18.70 -14.92 28.92
C LEU A 202 19.68 -15.77 28.08
N LEU A 203 19.77 -15.52 26.79
CA LEU A 203 20.70 -16.19 25.88
C LEU A 203 22.12 -15.59 25.91
N GLY A 204 22.35 -14.55 26.70
CA GLY A 204 23.64 -13.87 26.83
C GLY A 204 24.08 -13.09 25.59
N SER A 205 23.17 -12.80 24.66
CA SER A 205 23.49 -12.06 23.40
C SER A 205 22.27 -11.36 22.81
N MET A 206 22.38 -10.06 22.59
CA MET A 206 21.33 -9.29 21.92
C MET A 206 21.14 -9.71 20.47
N ASN A 207 22.21 -10.10 19.77
CA ASN A 207 22.09 -10.69 18.43
C ASN A 207 21.15 -11.91 18.42
N ARG A 208 21.24 -12.78 19.42
CA ARG A 208 20.34 -13.95 19.53
C ARG A 208 18.90 -13.52 19.77
N GLY A 209 18.68 -12.48 20.57
CA GLY A 209 17.34 -11.91 20.79
C GLY A 209 16.73 -11.35 19.51
N VAL A 210 17.49 -10.53 18.77
CA VAL A 210 17.05 -9.96 17.47
C VAL A 210 16.86 -11.06 16.43
N ALA A 211 17.76 -12.06 16.37
CA ALA A 211 17.63 -13.20 15.47
C ALA A 211 16.37 -14.01 15.75
N LEU A 212 16.04 -14.25 17.02
CA LEU A 212 14.82 -14.94 17.42
C LEU A 212 13.57 -14.16 16.96
N TYR A 213 13.57 -12.82 17.11
CA TYR A 213 12.51 -11.97 16.56
C TYR A 213 12.40 -12.11 15.04
N SER A 214 13.49 -11.91 14.31
CA SER A 214 13.49 -11.92 12.85
C SER A 214 13.08 -13.27 12.29
N PHE A 215 13.52 -14.36 12.91
CA PHE A 215 13.13 -15.71 12.54
C PHE A 215 11.65 -15.98 12.84
N THR A 216 11.15 -15.54 14.00
CA THR A 216 9.73 -15.65 14.37
C THR A 216 8.86 -14.86 13.39
N GLN A 217 9.25 -13.63 13.03
CA GLN A 217 8.54 -12.82 12.03
C GLN A 217 8.52 -13.49 10.66
N LEU A 218 9.65 -14.07 10.22
CA LEU A 218 9.74 -14.83 8.96
C LEU A 218 8.75 -16.00 8.97
N LEU A 219 8.71 -16.79 10.03
CA LEU A 219 7.79 -17.92 10.15
C LEU A 219 6.33 -17.48 10.21
N LEU A 220 6.02 -16.41 10.94
CA LEU A 220 4.66 -15.85 10.99
C LEU A 220 4.20 -15.39 9.60
N MET A 221 5.04 -14.66 8.86
CA MET A 221 4.69 -14.21 7.51
C MET A 221 4.57 -15.36 6.51
N ALA A 222 5.47 -16.35 6.59
CA ALA A 222 5.38 -17.58 5.80
C ALA A 222 4.07 -18.33 6.09
N SER A 223 3.69 -18.43 7.36
CA SER A 223 2.44 -19.05 7.82
C SER A 223 1.20 -18.30 7.29
N VAL A 224 1.19 -16.98 7.38
CA VAL A 224 0.06 -16.15 6.89
C VAL A 224 -0.12 -16.29 5.38
N LEU A 225 0.97 -16.22 4.60
CA LEU A 225 0.89 -16.40 3.14
C LEU A 225 0.56 -17.86 2.77
N GLY A 226 1.10 -18.83 3.50
CA GLY A 226 0.73 -20.24 3.35
C GLY A 226 -0.76 -20.46 3.58
N TYR A 227 -1.32 -19.84 4.62
CA TYR A 227 -2.75 -19.85 4.88
C TYR A 227 -3.55 -19.17 3.75
N ALA A 228 -3.08 -18.06 3.23
CA ALA A 228 -3.76 -17.36 2.13
C ALA A 228 -3.81 -18.18 0.83
N LEU A 229 -2.74 -18.90 0.49
CA LEU A 229 -2.73 -19.84 -0.64
C LEU A 229 -3.64 -21.05 -0.38
N TYR A 230 -3.60 -21.61 0.82
CA TYR A 230 -4.53 -22.64 1.25
C TYR A 230 -5.98 -22.17 1.12
N TRP A 231 -6.28 -20.94 1.61
CA TRP A 231 -7.59 -20.30 1.49
C TRP A 231 -8.07 -20.18 0.04
N CYS A 232 -7.18 -19.78 -0.89
CA CYS A 232 -7.47 -19.75 -2.33
C CYS A 232 -7.75 -21.15 -2.90
N ARG A 233 -6.93 -22.13 -2.53
CA ARG A 233 -7.09 -23.53 -2.97
C ARG A 233 -8.45 -24.09 -2.59
N MET A 234 -8.88 -23.88 -1.35
CA MET A 234 -10.18 -24.31 -0.84
C MET A 234 -11.35 -23.66 -1.58
N ARG A 235 -11.11 -22.54 -2.25
CA ARG A 235 -12.11 -21.81 -3.04
C ARG A 235 -12.04 -22.08 -4.53
N GLY A 236 -11.31 -23.12 -4.93
CA GLY A 236 -11.22 -23.57 -6.31
C GLY A 236 -10.29 -22.71 -7.16
N CYS A 237 -9.26 -22.10 -6.56
CA CYS A 237 -8.24 -21.39 -7.31
C CYS A 237 -7.44 -22.35 -8.21
N PRO A 238 -7.22 -22.01 -9.50
CA PRO A 238 -6.44 -22.82 -10.41
C PRO A 238 -5.01 -23.01 -9.90
N LEU A 239 -4.50 -24.24 -10.04
CA LEU A 239 -3.15 -24.59 -9.58
C LEU A 239 -2.04 -23.72 -10.20
N PRO A 240 -2.07 -23.38 -11.51
CA PRO A 240 -1.08 -22.45 -12.10
C PRO A 240 -1.07 -21.08 -11.44
N TYR A 241 -2.25 -20.54 -11.06
CA TYR A 241 -2.34 -19.26 -10.35
C TYR A 241 -1.77 -19.35 -8.93
N LEU A 242 -2.04 -20.45 -8.22
CA LEU A 242 -1.47 -20.68 -6.88
C LEU A 242 0.06 -20.72 -6.94
N TRP A 243 0.64 -21.47 -7.89
CA TRP A 243 2.08 -21.53 -8.07
C TRP A 243 2.66 -20.18 -8.52
N GLY A 244 2.00 -19.48 -9.45
CA GLY A 244 2.41 -18.14 -9.87
C GLY A 244 2.46 -17.17 -8.69
N THR A 245 1.42 -17.18 -7.83
CA THR A 245 1.37 -16.37 -6.62
C THR A 245 2.43 -16.79 -5.59
N ALA A 246 2.64 -18.09 -5.41
CA ALA A 246 3.66 -18.61 -4.50
C ALA A 246 5.06 -18.19 -4.96
N LEU A 247 5.40 -18.38 -6.23
CA LEU A 247 6.69 -17.98 -6.80
C LEU A 247 6.90 -16.46 -6.74
N PHE A 248 5.84 -15.69 -7.00
CA PHE A 248 5.90 -14.22 -6.87
C PHE A 248 6.35 -13.79 -5.47
N PHE A 249 5.75 -14.33 -4.40
CA PHE A 249 6.12 -13.98 -3.04
C PHE A 249 7.43 -14.63 -2.57
N ALA A 250 7.71 -15.86 -3.01
CA ALA A 250 8.89 -16.60 -2.60
C ALA A 250 10.19 -16.04 -3.20
N LEU A 251 10.15 -15.65 -4.47
CA LEU A 251 11.34 -15.26 -5.23
C LEU A 251 11.56 -13.75 -5.29
N ASN A 252 10.53 -12.91 -5.09
CA ASN A 252 10.70 -11.46 -5.12
C ASN A 252 11.42 -10.99 -3.84
N PRO A 253 12.61 -10.38 -3.98
CA PRO A 253 13.49 -10.05 -2.86
C PRO A 253 12.88 -9.14 -1.80
N ILE A 254 11.90 -8.31 -2.18
CA ILE A 254 11.27 -7.37 -1.25
C ILE A 254 10.59 -8.13 -0.10
N TYR A 255 9.94 -9.27 -0.40
CA TYR A 255 9.27 -10.06 0.63
C TYR A 255 10.26 -10.80 1.53
N GLY A 256 11.34 -11.36 0.96
CA GLY A 256 12.40 -11.99 1.73
C GLY A 256 13.12 -11.01 2.67
N LYS A 257 13.48 -9.81 2.18
CA LYS A 257 14.08 -8.75 3.00
C LYS A 257 13.11 -8.25 4.08
N TYR A 258 11.83 -8.00 3.72
CA TYR A 258 10.81 -7.55 4.68
C TYR A 258 10.53 -8.61 5.74
N ALA A 259 10.51 -9.89 5.38
CA ALA A 259 10.31 -10.98 6.34
C ALA A 259 11.35 -10.98 7.48
N VAL A 260 12.57 -10.48 7.22
CA VAL A 260 13.66 -10.40 8.21
C VAL A 260 13.95 -8.98 8.69
N THR A 261 13.16 -8.00 8.31
CA THR A 261 13.31 -6.61 8.76
C THR A 261 12.45 -6.38 10.01
N MET A 262 13.06 -5.86 11.07
CA MET A 262 12.38 -5.56 12.33
C MET A 262 11.47 -4.33 12.19
N TRP A 263 10.32 -4.52 11.50
CA TRP A 263 9.30 -3.50 11.32
C TRP A 263 7.91 -4.00 11.71
N LYS A 264 7.20 -3.16 12.46
CA LYS A 264 5.78 -3.37 12.77
C LYS A 264 4.91 -3.52 11.52
N ASP A 265 5.30 -2.83 10.44
CA ASP A 265 4.57 -2.79 9.17
C ASP A 265 4.47 -4.16 8.49
N VAL A 266 5.43 -5.04 8.73
CA VAL A 266 5.45 -6.41 8.19
C VAL A 266 4.34 -7.24 8.84
N LEU A 267 4.29 -7.26 10.17
CA LEU A 267 3.25 -7.97 10.92
C LEU A 267 1.86 -7.36 10.70
N PHE A 268 1.78 -6.02 10.60
CA PHE A 268 0.56 -5.32 10.23
C PHE A 268 0.07 -5.77 8.84
N GLY A 269 0.98 -5.92 7.87
CA GLY A 269 0.65 -6.44 6.54
C GLY A 269 0.02 -7.82 6.58
N GLY A 270 0.57 -8.72 7.41
CA GLY A 270 -0.02 -10.04 7.65
C GLY A 270 -1.42 -9.98 8.27
N ALA A 271 -1.61 -9.12 9.29
CA ALA A 271 -2.92 -8.91 9.92
C ALA A 271 -3.97 -8.35 8.94
N MET A 272 -3.56 -7.39 8.08
CA MET A 272 -4.41 -6.84 7.04
C MET A 272 -4.82 -7.89 5.99
N LEU A 273 -3.91 -8.78 5.61
CA LEU A 273 -4.23 -9.88 4.72
C LEU A 273 -5.26 -10.83 5.34
N LEU A 274 -5.06 -11.23 6.61
CA LEU A 274 -6.02 -12.09 7.33
C LEU A 274 -7.40 -11.43 7.45
N LEU A 275 -7.47 -10.14 7.77
CA LEU A 275 -8.72 -9.38 7.81
C LEU A 275 -9.39 -9.34 6.42
N THR A 276 -8.62 -9.09 5.35
CA THR A 276 -9.11 -9.08 3.96
C THR A 276 -9.74 -10.42 3.57
N LEU A 277 -9.07 -11.54 3.88
CA LEU A 277 -9.59 -12.89 3.61
C LEU A 277 -10.84 -13.18 4.42
N PHE A 278 -10.86 -12.78 5.70
CA PHE A 278 -12.03 -12.93 6.56
C PHE A 278 -13.22 -12.11 6.05
N LEU A 279 -13.02 -10.88 5.62
CA LEU A 279 -14.08 -10.05 5.03
C LEU A 279 -14.59 -10.64 3.69
N ALA A 280 -13.73 -11.32 2.92
CA ALA A 280 -14.14 -12.05 1.73
C ALA A 280 -15.06 -13.23 2.09
N ASP A 281 -14.77 -13.95 3.18
CA ASP A 281 -15.64 -15.01 3.69
C ASP A 281 -16.95 -14.46 4.25
N THR A 282 -16.88 -13.33 4.93
CA THR A 282 -18.07 -12.65 5.47
C THR A 282 -18.97 -12.16 4.34
N ALA A 283 -18.40 -11.63 3.27
CA ALA A 283 -19.16 -11.24 2.08
C ALA A 283 -19.85 -12.45 1.44
N ALA A 284 -19.12 -13.55 1.27
CA ALA A 284 -19.68 -14.80 0.69
C ALA A 284 -20.78 -15.41 1.57
N ALA A 285 -20.65 -15.31 2.89
CA ALA A 285 -21.62 -15.78 3.86
C ALA A 285 -22.74 -14.75 4.17
N ARG A 286 -22.74 -13.58 3.51
CA ARG A 286 -23.66 -12.45 3.79
C ARG A 286 -23.73 -12.10 5.29
N GLY A 287 -22.60 -12.23 6.01
CA GLY A 287 -22.48 -11.94 7.43
C GLY A 287 -22.90 -13.09 8.37
N ALA A 288 -23.32 -14.24 7.86
CA ALA A 288 -23.77 -15.35 8.69
C ALA A 288 -22.66 -15.93 9.58
N ASN A 289 -21.41 -15.91 9.12
CA ASN A 289 -20.23 -16.33 9.89
C ASN A 289 -20.00 -15.51 11.17
N LEU A 290 -20.43 -14.25 11.20
CA LEU A 290 -20.33 -13.37 12.38
C LEU A 290 -21.35 -13.71 13.48
N ARG A 291 -22.22 -14.67 13.24
CA ARG A 291 -23.18 -15.17 14.25
C ARG A 291 -22.56 -16.24 15.14
N SER A 292 -21.45 -16.82 14.72
CA SER A 292 -20.71 -17.82 15.50
C SER A 292 -19.65 -17.16 16.39
N ILE A 293 -19.38 -17.75 17.56
CA ILE A 293 -18.31 -17.30 18.46
C ILE A 293 -16.95 -17.31 17.72
N GLY A 294 -16.66 -18.35 16.94
CA GLY A 294 -15.42 -18.44 16.17
C GLY A 294 -15.26 -17.33 15.14
N GLY A 295 -16.33 -16.97 14.41
CA GLY A 295 -16.30 -15.85 13.46
C GLY A 295 -16.10 -14.50 14.14
N THR A 296 -16.81 -14.27 15.26
CA THR A 296 -16.64 -13.03 16.04
C THR A 296 -15.24 -12.93 16.65
N ALA A 297 -14.71 -14.03 17.21
CA ALA A 297 -13.35 -14.08 17.74
C ALA A 297 -12.30 -13.84 16.66
N HIS A 298 -12.47 -14.42 15.46
CA HIS A 298 -11.56 -14.17 14.34
C HIS A 298 -11.57 -12.69 13.94
N LEU A 299 -12.77 -12.07 13.80
CA LEU A 299 -12.87 -10.64 13.53
C LEU A 299 -12.19 -9.81 14.62
N ALA A 300 -12.44 -10.12 15.88
CA ALA A 300 -11.84 -9.41 17.01
C ALA A 300 -10.31 -9.52 16.99
N LEU A 301 -9.76 -10.71 16.88
CA LEU A 301 -8.31 -10.95 16.89
C LEU A 301 -7.61 -10.23 15.72
N THR A 302 -8.14 -10.35 14.50
CA THR A 302 -7.56 -9.66 13.33
C THR A 302 -7.70 -8.15 13.45
N SER A 303 -8.81 -7.65 13.99
CA SER A 303 -9.04 -6.22 14.23
C SER A 303 -8.09 -5.67 15.29
N PHE A 304 -7.90 -6.38 16.40
CA PHE A 304 -6.91 -5.99 17.42
C PHE A 304 -5.50 -5.97 16.84
N ALA A 305 -5.11 -6.97 16.05
CA ALA A 305 -3.81 -6.98 15.39
C ALA A 305 -3.65 -5.75 14.47
N VAL A 306 -4.67 -5.41 13.65
CA VAL A 306 -4.65 -4.22 12.79
C VAL A 306 -4.56 -2.93 13.61
N ALA A 307 -5.36 -2.78 14.69
CA ALA A 307 -5.40 -1.57 15.49
C ALA A 307 -4.11 -1.32 16.30
N PHE A 308 -3.48 -2.40 16.80
CA PHE A 308 -2.36 -2.31 17.74
C PHE A 308 -0.97 -2.51 17.11
N LEU A 309 -0.89 -2.96 15.85
CA LEU A 309 0.37 -3.00 15.10
C LEU A 309 0.66 -1.69 14.36
N ARG A 310 -0.36 -0.87 14.08
CA ARG A 310 -0.18 0.50 13.55
C ARG A 310 -1.24 1.45 14.09
N ASN A 311 -0.82 2.67 14.45
CA ASN A 311 -1.73 3.68 15.03
C ASN A 311 -2.86 4.10 14.08
N ASN A 312 -2.62 4.09 12.75
CA ASN A 312 -3.66 4.36 11.76
C ASN A 312 -4.60 3.18 11.49
N GLY A 313 -4.32 2.00 12.03
CA GLY A 313 -5.17 0.81 11.90
C GLY A 313 -6.59 1.02 12.40
N VAL A 314 -6.79 1.88 13.41
CA VAL A 314 -8.13 2.22 13.92
C VAL A 314 -9.01 2.87 12.83
N TYR A 315 -8.44 3.77 12.03
CA TYR A 315 -9.17 4.43 10.93
C TYR A 315 -9.48 3.44 9.80
N VAL A 316 -8.55 2.53 9.52
CA VAL A 316 -8.77 1.42 8.56
C VAL A 316 -9.93 0.54 9.01
N LEU A 317 -9.98 0.18 10.30
CA LEU A 317 -11.06 -0.60 10.88
C LEU A 317 -12.40 0.17 10.85
N ALA A 318 -12.40 1.44 11.24
CA ALA A 318 -13.62 2.26 11.22
C ALA A 318 -14.21 2.31 9.79
N PHE A 319 -13.37 2.55 8.79
CA PHE A 319 -13.78 2.51 7.38
C PHE A 319 -14.32 1.13 6.96
N SER A 320 -13.60 0.05 7.29
CA SER A 320 -14.01 -1.31 6.93
C SER A 320 -15.30 -1.73 7.65
N PHE A 321 -15.48 -1.32 8.91
CA PHE A 321 -16.66 -1.64 9.70
C PHE A 321 -17.89 -0.87 9.23
N LEU A 322 -17.72 0.37 8.77
CA LEU A 322 -18.81 1.13 8.14
C LEU A 322 -19.34 0.38 6.91
N TRP A 323 -18.44 -0.09 6.04
CA TRP A 323 -18.81 -0.88 4.86
C TRP A 323 -19.37 -2.25 5.22
N LEU A 324 -18.82 -2.90 6.24
CA LEU A 324 -19.34 -4.19 6.74
C LEU A 324 -20.76 -4.02 7.29
N ALA A 325 -21.02 -2.97 8.06
CA ALA A 325 -22.35 -2.65 8.58
C ALA A 325 -23.36 -2.38 7.44
N PHE A 326 -22.95 -1.60 6.44
CA PHE A 326 -23.78 -1.34 5.26
C PHE A 326 -24.06 -2.61 4.45
N PHE A 327 -23.06 -3.44 4.21
CA PHE A 327 -23.20 -4.68 3.45
C PHE A 327 -24.06 -5.72 4.19
N CYS A 328 -23.86 -5.86 5.48
CA CYS A 328 -24.58 -6.80 6.34
C CYS A 328 -25.83 -6.20 7.00
N ARG A 329 -26.43 -5.15 6.42
CA ARG A 329 -27.56 -4.40 7.00
C ARG A 329 -28.74 -5.28 7.45
N VAL A 330 -28.98 -6.41 6.78
CA VAL A 330 -30.02 -7.38 7.15
C VAL A 330 -29.76 -7.98 8.56
N HIS A 331 -28.51 -8.09 8.96
CA HIS A 331 -28.08 -8.63 10.25
C HIS A 331 -27.52 -7.55 11.19
N ILE A 332 -27.74 -6.26 10.88
CA ILE A 332 -27.10 -5.13 11.56
C ILE A 332 -27.32 -5.14 13.07
N LYS A 333 -28.52 -5.51 13.55
CA LYS A 333 -28.85 -5.58 14.97
C LYS A 333 -27.94 -6.54 15.75
N LYS A 334 -27.39 -7.57 15.09
CA LYS A 334 -26.46 -8.54 15.70
C LYS A 334 -25.00 -8.18 15.50
N ILE A 335 -24.67 -7.54 14.38
CA ILE A 335 -23.30 -7.22 13.96
C ILE A 335 -22.84 -5.89 14.55
N ALA A 336 -23.68 -4.87 14.57
CA ALA A 336 -23.32 -3.55 15.06
C ALA A 336 -22.80 -3.54 16.52
N PRO A 337 -23.41 -4.27 17.47
CA PRO A 337 -22.86 -4.36 18.83
C PRO A 337 -21.45 -4.95 18.85
N VAL A 338 -21.18 -5.98 18.04
CA VAL A 338 -19.84 -6.59 17.94
C VAL A 338 -18.81 -5.60 17.44
N LEU A 339 -19.14 -4.88 16.36
CA LEU A 339 -18.24 -3.85 15.79
C LEU A 339 -18.01 -2.72 16.79
N LEU A 340 -19.07 -2.28 17.46
CA LEU A 340 -18.99 -1.22 18.48
C LEU A 340 -18.12 -1.67 19.66
N VAL A 341 -18.30 -2.88 20.17
CA VAL A 341 -17.48 -3.42 21.27
C VAL A 341 -16.00 -3.46 20.88
N ILE A 342 -15.67 -3.95 19.67
CA ILE A 342 -14.28 -3.99 19.20
C ILE A 342 -13.68 -2.58 19.12
N LEU A 343 -14.37 -1.63 18.48
CA LEU A 343 -13.89 -0.25 18.38
C LEU A 343 -13.77 0.41 19.75
N THR A 344 -14.78 0.25 20.61
CA THR A 344 -14.74 0.79 21.97
C THR A 344 -13.59 0.22 22.79
N ALA A 345 -13.36 -1.10 22.72
CA ALA A 345 -12.24 -1.74 23.41
C ALA A 345 -10.88 -1.18 22.94
N VAL A 346 -10.71 -1.00 21.63
CA VAL A 346 -9.50 -0.36 21.07
C VAL A 346 -9.34 1.06 21.60
N MET A 347 -10.40 1.87 21.57
CA MET A 347 -10.38 3.27 22.05
C MET A 347 -10.10 3.35 23.55
N VAL A 348 -10.69 2.47 24.35
CA VAL A 348 -10.44 2.39 25.80
C VAL A 348 -8.99 2.04 26.11
N ILE A 349 -8.44 1.05 25.39
CA ILE A 349 -7.04 0.65 25.59
C ILE A 349 -6.08 1.77 25.17
N GLN A 350 -6.24 2.33 23.97
CA GLN A 350 -5.35 3.39 23.45
C GLN A 350 -5.57 4.75 24.15
N GLY A 351 -6.68 4.95 24.80
CA GLY A 351 -7.00 6.17 25.55
C GLY A 351 -6.77 6.02 27.05
N PRO A 352 -7.83 5.67 27.82
CA PRO A 352 -7.76 5.57 29.28
C PRO A 352 -6.68 4.63 29.79
N VAL A 353 -6.55 3.40 29.26
CA VAL A 353 -5.59 2.42 29.75
C VAL A 353 -4.14 2.89 29.54
N TYR A 354 -3.80 3.40 28.34
CA TYR A 354 -2.45 3.94 28.10
C TYR A 354 -2.15 5.14 29.00
N ARG A 355 -3.16 5.99 29.27
CA ARG A 355 -3.01 7.13 30.19
C ARG A 355 -2.74 6.66 31.61
N LEU A 356 -3.48 5.68 32.12
CA LEU A 356 -3.27 5.09 33.45
C LEU A 356 -1.92 4.40 33.56
N ALA A 357 -1.44 3.80 32.47
CA ALA A 357 -0.11 3.18 32.39
C ALA A 357 1.03 4.21 32.23
N GLY A 358 0.75 5.52 32.27
CA GLY A 358 1.77 6.56 32.10
C GLY A 358 2.35 6.65 30.68
N ILE A 359 1.70 6.07 29.68
CA ILE A 359 2.17 6.08 28.28
C ILE A 359 1.75 7.40 27.63
N PRO A 360 2.71 8.26 27.25
CA PRO A 360 2.39 9.55 26.63
C PRO A 360 1.77 9.34 25.25
N LYS A 361 0.83 10.23 24.91
CA LYS A 361 0.26 10.28 23.56
C LYS A 361 1.34 10.60 22.53
N ASN A 362 1.07 10.23 21.28
CA ASN A 362 1.91 10.66 20.17
C ASN A 362 2.03 12.19 20.12
N ARG A 363 3.17 12.67 19.67
CA ARG A 363 3.42 14.11 19.48
C ARG A 363 2.42 14.68 18.48
N PHE A 364 1.98 15.92 18.70
CA PHE A 364 0.98 16.55 17.85
C PHE A 364 1.49 16.77 16.41
N ASP A 365 2.76 17.14 16.25
CA ASP A 365 3.39 17.33 14.95
C ASP A 365 3.38 16.07 14.07
N GLU A 366 3.38 14.86 14.66
CA GLU A 366 3.21 13.60 13.92
C GLU A 366 1.81 13.45 13.31
N SER A 367 0.82 14.10 13.89
CA SER A 367 -0.57 14.04 13.42
C SER A 367 -0.91 15.09 12.37
N VAL A 368 -0.07 16.11 12.21
CA VAL A 368 -0.32 17.29 11.35
C VAL A 368 0.76 17.48 10.28
N GLY A 369 1.39 16.40 9.85
CA GLY A 369 2.47 16.44 8.87
C GLY A 369 2.06 17.11 7.54
N VAL A 370 0.88 16.80 7.00
CA VAL A 370 0.37 17.44 5.78
C VAL A 370 0.13 18.95 5.96
N PRO A 371 -0.61 19.42 6.98
CA PRO A 371 -0.69 20.85 7.28
C PRO A 371 0.68 21.53 7.42
N LEU A 372 1.61 20.92 8.16
CA LEU A 372 2.97 21.47 8.31
C LEU A 372 3.70 21.61 6.97
N GLN A 373 3.61 20.59 6.11
CA GLN A 373 4.22 20.63 4.79
C GLN A 373 3.63 21.73 3.89
N GLN A 374 2.31 21.94 3.98
CA GLN A 374 1.61 22.99 3.25
C GLN A 374 2.07 24.38 3.72
N MET A 375 2.10 24.61 5.04
CA MET A 375 2.57 25.86 5.63
C MET A 375 4.06 26.12 5.30
N ALA A 376 4.90 25.08 5.37
CA ALA A 376 6.31 25.17 5.02
C ALA A 376 6.51 25.56 3.55
N ARG A 377 5.70 24.99 2.64
CA ARG A 377 5.76 25.38 1.22
C ARG A 377 5.34 26.83 1.00
N VAL A 378 4.26 27.27 1.63
CA VAL A 378 3.81 28.69 1.55
C VAL A 378 4.95 29.61 1.99
N ALA A 379 5.61 29.31 3.11
CA ALA A 379 6.77 30.07 3.58
C ALA A 379 7.96 29.98 2.61
N ALA A 380 8.27 28.80 2.07
CA ALA A 380 9.39 28.59 1.16
C ALA A 380 9.21 29.28 -0.21
N LYS A 381 7.95 29.54 -0.62
CA LYS A 381 7.60 30.18 -1.89
C LYS A 381 7.18 31.65 -1.74
N ASP A 382 7.45 32.27 -0.58
CA ASP A 382 7.06 33.64 -0.28
C ASP A 382 5.57 33.91 -0.54
N GLY A 383 4.73 32.93 -0.18
CA GLY A 383 3.28 33.02 -0.35
C GLY A 383 2.66 34.12 0.54
N LYS A 384 1.40 34.44 0.24
CA LYS A 384 0.64 35.47 0.97
C LYS A 384 0.41 35.03 2.42
N MET A 385 0.88 35.83 3.38
CA MET A 385 0.67 35.60 4.81
C MET A 385 0.52 36.93 5.56
N SER A 386 -0.30 36.93 6.59
CA SER A 386 -0.45 38.09 7.49
C SER A 386 0.75 38.18 8.43
N GLU A 387 0.87 39.31 9.13
CA GLU A 387 1.88 39.45 10.18
C GLU A 387 1.64 38.45 11.34
N GLU A 388 0.37 38.15 11.65
CA GLU A 388 0.02 37.15 12.67
C GLU A 388 0.50 35.74 12.24
N ASP A 389 0.25 35.34 10.98
CA ASP A 389 0.71 34.07 10.44
C ASP A 389 2.25 33.97 10.47
N ARG A 390 2.91 35.05 10.06
CA ARG A 390 4.38 35.15 10.04
C ARG A 390 4.97 35.04 11.45
N ASN A 391 4.37 35.69 12.43
CA ASN A 391 4.81 35.66 13.82
C ASN A 391 4.60 34.29 14.43
N PHE A 392 3.47 33.61 14.15
CA PHE A 392 3.23 32.25 14.58
C PHE A 392 4.27 31.28 14.00
N LEU A 393 4.49 31.35 12.67
CA LEU A 393 5.48 30.50 12.01
C LEU A 393 6.89 30.71 12.58
N ASN A 394 7.32 31.95 12.78
CA ASN A 394 8.63 32.25 13.35
C ASN A 394 8.83 31.71 14.76
N ARG A 395 7.76 31.59 15.57
CA ARG A 395 7.80 30.96 16.90
C ARG A 395 7.89 29.44 16.81
N VAL A 396 7.21 28.82 15.85
CA VAL A 396 7.31 27.36 15.61
C VAL A 396 8.68 27.02 15.05
N MET A 397 9.16 27.78 14.07
CA MET A 397 10.46 27.64 13.42
C MET A 397 10.74 28.89 12.60
N PRO A 398 11.93 29.49 12.68
CA PRO A 398 12.26 30.67 11.90
C PRO A 398 12.02 30.44 10.40
N ILE A 399 11.30 31.36 9.75
CA ILE A 399 10.94 31.23 8.31
C ILE A 399 12.16 31.02 7.43
N LYS A 400 13.29 31.66 7.73
CA LYS A 400 14.56 31.42 7.04
C LYS A 400 14.95 29.94 7.09
N THR A 401 14.87 29.35 8.28
CA THR A 401 15.19 27.92 8.49
C THR A 401 14.16 27.02 7.78
N ILE A 402 12.87 27.40 7.78
CA ILE A 402 11.85 26.67 7.01
C ILE A 402 12.21 26.63 5.53
N LYS A 403 12.60 27.78 4.93
CA LYS A 403 13.01 27.87 3.53
C LYS A 403 14.22 26.97 3.20
N GLU A 404 15.21 26.96 4.09
CA GLU A 404 16.44 26.15 3.93
C GLU A 404 16.16 24.65 4.11
N SER A 405 15.21 24.28 4.95
CA SER A 405 14.89 22.87 5.29
C SER A 405 13.77 22.28 4.45
N TYR A 406 13.00 23.10 3.73
CA TYR A 406 11.85 22.64 2.97
C TYR A 406 12.25 21.63 1.90
N ASP A 407 11.66 20.46 1.95
CA ASP A 407 11.76 19.41 0.94
C ASP A 407 10.35 19.05 0.46
N PRO A 408 10.05 19.14 -0.85
CA PRO A 408 8.71 18.85 -1.36
C PRO A 408 8.25 17.40 -1.12
N PHE A 409 9.19 16.47 -0.91
CA PHE A 409 8.94 15.04 -0.80
C PHE A 409 8.78 14.52 0.62
N THR A 410 9.14 15.31 1.63
CA THR A 410 9.04 14.90 3.04
C THR A 410 8.91 16.07 3.98
N VAL A 411 8.07 15.92 5.00
CA VAL A 411 7.95 16.88 6.10
C VAL A 411 8.99 16.65 7.20
N ASP A 412 9.70 15.54 7.15
CA ASP A 412 10.60 15.12 8.23
C ASP A 412 11.78 16.09 8.41
N ARG A 413 12.26 16.72 7.33
CA ARG A 413 13.27 17.77 7.42
C ARG A 413 12.86 18.99 8.24
N ILE A 414 11.56 19.27 8.31
CA ILE A 414 10.98 20.30 9.19
C ILE A 414 10.85 19.77 10.62
N LYS A 415 10.17 18.62 10.80
CA LYS A 415 9.85 18.06 12.11
C LYS A 415 11.09 17.67 12.95
N PHE A 416 12.14 17.21 12.29
CA PHE A 416 13.38 16.79 12.96
C PHE A 416 14.47 17.88 12.95
N ASN A 417 14.15 19.09 12.53
CA ASN A 417 15.09 20.22 12.64
C ASN A 417 15.21 20.64 14.11
N HIS A 418 16.42 20.91 14.58
CA HIS A 418 16.70 21.32 15.96
C HIS A 418 16.07 22.67 16.36
N LYS A 419 15.71 23.53 15.38
CA LYS A 419 15.04 24.79 15.58
C LYS A 419 13.51 24.70 15.58
N PHE A 420 12.97 23.49 15.40
CA PHE A 420 11.52 23.26 15.39
C PHE A 420 10.98 23.12 16.82
N ASP A 421 10.18 24.09 17.27
CA ASP A 421 9.54 24.05 18.61
C ASP A 421 8.23 23.26 18.57
N TYR A 422 8.34 21.93 18.70
CA TYR A 422 7.18 21.06 18.81
C TYR A 422 6.36 21.31 20.07
N THR A 423 6.98 21.87 21.15
CA THR A 423 6.29 22.14 22.42
C THR A 423 5.38 23.33 22.27
N TYR A 424 5.86 24.42 21.65
CA TYR A 424 5.05 25.57 21.31
C TYR A 424 3.87 25.18 20.42
N LEU A 425 4.15 24.41 19.35
CA LEU A 425 3.11 23.89 18.45
C LEU A 425 2.05 23.08 19.19
N ALA A 426 2.46 22.19 20.08
CA ALA A 426 1.54 21.33 20.84
C ALA A 426 0.68 22.10 21.86
N ARG A 427 1.17 23.23 22.37
CA ARG A 427 0.42 24.12 23.30
C ARG A 427 -0.58 25.00 22.57
N ASN A 428 -0.30 25.38 21.31
CA ASN A 428 -1.07 26.33 20.54
C ASN A 428 -1.84 25.69 19.36
N LYS A 429 -2.43 24.49 19.58
CA LYS A 429 -3.14 23.74 18.53
C LYS A 429 -4.26 24.50 17.83
N PRO A 430 -5.14 25.25 18.54
CA PRO A 430 -6.20 26.02 17.87
C PRO A 430 -5.62 27.10 16.96
N GLU A 431 -4.59 27.81 17.42
CA GLU A 431 -3.89 28.85 16.64
C GLU A 431 -3.22 28.24 15.40
N PHE A 432 -2.55 27.08 15.57
CA PHE A 432 -1.99 26.32 14.43
C PHE A 432 -3.04 26.03 13.36
N LEU A 433 -4.21 25.52 13.76
CA LEU A 433 -5.29 25.19 12.81
C LEU A 433 -5.85 26.46 12.14
N LYS A 434 -5.98 27.58 12.89
CA LYS A 434 -6.40 28.88 12.34
C LYS A 434 -5.41 29.37 11.29
N VAL A 435 -4.11 29.41 11.63
CA VAL A 435 -3.04 29.86 10.72
C VAL A 435 -2.94 28.95 9.49
N TRP A 436 -3.02 27.63 9.67
CA TRP A 436 -3.06 26.72 8.54
C TRP A 436 -4.23 26.97 7.59
N ALA A 437 -5.44 27.16 8.14
CA ALA A 437 -6.64 27.41 7.33
C ALA A 437 -6.53 28.75 6.58
N ASP A 438 -6.01 29.79 7.23
CA ASP A 438 -5.79 31.10 6.62
C ASP A 438 -4.77 31.03 5.48
N LEU A 439 -3.63 30.40 5.71
CA LEU A 439 -2.61 30.17 4.68
C LEU A 439 -3.13 29.32 3.52
N PHE A 440 -3.97 28.31 3.81
CA PHE A 440 -4.59 27.47 2.78
C PHE A 440 -5.53 28.30 1.89
N VAL A 441 -6.39 29.14 2.48
CA VAL A 441 -7.32 29.99 1.73
C VAL A 441 -6.57 31.03 0.89
N LYS A 442 -5.51 31.63 1.44
CA LYS A 442 -4.70 32.64 0.74
C LYS A 442 -3.80 32.06 -0.34
N ASN A 443 -3.37 30.77 -0.20
CA ASN A 443 -2.40 30.11 -1.11
C ASN A 443 -2.85 28.70 -1.51
N PRO A 444 -4.06 28.50 -2.05
CA PRO A 444 -4.60 27.15 -2.33
C PRO A 444 -3.74 26.37 -3.31
N LYS A 445 -3.15 27.06 -4.30
CA LYS A 445 -2.25 26.44 -5.30
C LYS A 445 -1.01 25.81 -4.64
N GLU A 446 -0.33 26.56 -3.76
CA GLU A 446 0.89 26.09 -3.11
C GLU A 446 0.58 24.95 -2.13
N CYS A 447 -0.52 25.06 -1.38
CA CYS A 447 -0.98 23.98 -0.49
C CYS A 447 -1.35 22.70 -1.25
N LEU A 448 -2.00 22.83 -2.42
CA LEU A 448 -2.32 21.68 -3.27
C LEU A 448 -1.05 21.02 -3.82
N ILE A 449 -0.09 21.79 -4.33
CA ILE A 449 1.19 21.26 -4.80
C ILE A 449 1.94 20.56 -3.66
N ALA A 450 1.99 21.15 -2.46
CA ALA A 450 2.62 20.52 -1.30
C ALA A 450 2.01 19.15 -1.00
N HIS A 451 0.67 19.06 -1.00
CA HIS A 451 -0.04 17.81 -0.79
C HIS A 451 0.24 16.78 -1.88
N MET A 452 0.16 17.19 -3.14
CA MET A 452 0.40 16.29 -4.28
C MET A 452 1.84 15.78 -4.30
N MET A 453 2.83 16.61 -3.99
CA MET A 453 4.22 16.19 -3.89
C MET A 453 4.45 15.22 -2.72
N LEU A 454 3.87 15.51 -1.56
CA LEU A 454 4.00 14.66 -0.38
C LEU A 454 3.31 13.28 -0.53
N THR A 455 2.32 13.19 -1.41
CA THR A 455 1.57 11.95 -1.66
C THR A 455 1.86 11.31 -3.02
N LEU A 456 2.84 11.84 -3.76
CA LEU A 456 3.08 11.55 -5.17
C LEU A 456 3.14 10.05 -5.48
N GLY A 457 3.92 9.28 -4.73
CA GLY A 457 4.10 7.85 -4.99
C GLY A 457 2.85 7.00 -4.73
N TYR A 458 1.86 7.52 -3.98
CA TYR A 458 0.63 6.79 -3.67
C TYR A 458 -0.45 6.90 -4.74
N TRP A 459 -0.19 7.62 -5.82
CA TRP A 459 -1.12 7.76 -6.95
C TRP A 459 -0.44 7.87 -8.32
N HIS A 460 0.83 8.26 -8.40
CA HIS A 460 1.55 8.43 -9.65
C HIS A 460 2.37 7.19 -10.00
N ILE A 461 2.14 6.62 -11.18
CA ILE A 461 2.80 5.39 -11.66
C ILE A 461 4.28 5.59 -11.97
N GLY A 462 4.67 6.80 -12.38
CA GLY A 462 6.06 7.13 -12.76
C GLY A 462 7.01 7.35 -11.60
N THR A 463 6.54 7.25 -10.35
CA THR A 463 7.36 7.50 -9.15
C THR A 463 7.96 6.20 -8.64
N GLY A 464 9.29 6.16 -8.48
CA GLY A 464 10.00 5.07 -7.81
C GLY A 464 9.75 5.07 -6.31
N ASN A 465 9.80 3.90 -5.67
CA ASN A 465 9.64 3.79 -4.22
C ASN A 465 10.89 4.34 -3.51
N TRP A 466 10.69 5.02 -2.38
CA TRP A 466 11.79 5.51 -1.55
C TRP A 466 12.61 4.36 -0.97
N VAL A 467 11.94 3.43 -0.27
CA VAL A 467 12.56 2.27 0.33
C VAL A 467 12.09 1.03 -0.39
N THR A 468 12.97 0.51 -1.23
CA THR A 468 12.78 -0.76 -1.93
C THR A 468 13.52 -1.89 -1.21
N ALA A 469 13.43 -3.10 -1.74
CA ALA A 469 14.22 -4.22 -1.25
C ALA A 469 15.75 -3.93 -1.21
N ALA A 470 16.25 -3.10 -2.11
CA ALA A 470 17.66 -2.69 -2.14
C ALA A 470 17.98 -1.61 -1.09
N GLY A 471 17.00 -0.77 -0.74
CA GLY A 471 17.16 0.36 0.18
C GLY A 471 17.01 0.03 1.67
N VAL A 472 16.68 -1.20 2.05
CA VAL A 472 16.59 -1.60 3.46
C VAL A 472 18.02 -1.76 4.01
N ALA A 473 18.47 -0.73 4.74
CA ALA A 473 19.81 -0.73 5.35
C ALA A 473 19.85 -1.60 6.61
N SER A 474 20.97 -2.29 6.81
CA SER A 474 21.33 -2.92 8.06
C SER A 474 22.17 -1.91 8.87
N TRP A 475 21.61 -1.41 9.96
CA TRP A 475 22.33 -0.52 10.87
C TRP A 475 22.79 -1.36 12.04
N GLY A 476 24.08 -1.65 12.12
CA GLY A 476 24.71 -2.18 13.31
C GLY A 476 24.87 -1.04 14.32
N ASP A 477 24.48 -1.28 15.56
CA ASP A 477 24.76 -0.37 16.66
C ASP A 477 25.41 -1.16 17.79
N ASP A 478 26.73 -1.03 17.88
CA ASP A 478 27.53 -1.67 18.94
C ASP A 478 27.09 -1.27 20.34
N THR A 479 26.48 -0.07 20.49
CA THR A 479 25.96 0.43 21.76
C THR A 479 24.91 -0.51 22.36
N TYR A 480 24.19 -1.26 21.52
CA TYR A 480 23.14 -2.21 21.96
C TYR A 480 23.57 -3.66 21.81
N GLY A 481 24.82 -3.93 21.40
CA GLY A 481 25.34 -5.27 21.19
C GLY A 481 24.68 -5.99 20.01
N VAL A 482 24.18 -5.24 19.01
CA VAL A 482 23.62 -5.79 17.78
C VAL A 482 24.61 -5.59 16.66
N VAL A 483 25.32 -6.64 16.28
CA VAL A 483 26.33 -6.64 15.24
C VAL A 483 25.86 -7.52 14.07
N PRO A 484 25.47 -6.93 12.93
CA PRO A 484 25.07 -7.69 11.76
C PRO A 484 26.27 -8.40 11.13
N TYR A 485 26.09 -9.65 10.70
CA TYR A 485 27.07 -10.38 9.90
C TYR A 485 26.39 -11.42 8.99
N ASN A 486 27.15 -11.90 8.00
CA ASN A 486 26.67 -12.93 7.09
C ASN A 486 26.89 -14.32 7.70
N LEU A 487 25.87 -14.84 8.41
CA LEU A 487 25.90 -16.16 9.01
C LEU A 487 25.99 -17.27 7.94
N PHE A 488 25.35 -17.08 6.79
CA PHE A 488 25.47 -18.01 5.66
C PHE A 488 26.93 -18.17 5.23
N GLY A 489 27.65 -17.05 5.08
CA GLY A 489 29.07 -17.06 4.76
C GLY A 489 29.93 -17.72 5.82
N THR A 490 29.62 -17.48 7.09
CA THR A 490 30.32 -18.16 8.21
C THR A 490 30.14 -19.68 8.20
N LEU A 491 28.93 -20.16 7.84
CA LEU A 491 28.60 -21.59 7.83
C LEU A 491 29.11 -22.32 6.57
N THR A 492 29.14 -21.63 5.43
CA THR A 492 29.40 -22.28 4.12
C THR A 492 30.69 -21.83 3.45
N GLY A 493 31.34 -20.80 3.93
CA GLY A 493 32.48 -20.14 3.25
C GLY A 493 32.07 -19.27 2.05
N ILE A 494 30.78 -19.18 1.70
CA ILE A 494 30.28 -18.46 0.54
C ILE A 494 29.65 -17.14 0.96
N ASN A 495 30.16 -15.99 0.50
CA ASN A 495 29.51 -14.71 0.72
C ASN A 495 28.23 -14.60 -0.13
N SER A 496 27.08 -14.85 0.47
CA SER A 496 25.77 -14.85 -0.20
C SER A 496 25.23 -13.45 -0.50
N LYS A 497 25.71 -12.40 0.20
CA LYS A 497 25.18 -11.04 0.07
C LYS A 497 25.24 -10.46 -1.35
N PRO A 498 26.36 -10.53 -2.09
CA PRO A 498 26.42 -10.03 -3.46
C PRO A 498 25.45 -10.74 -4.42
N TYR A 499 25.18 -12.02 -4.19
CA TYR A 499 24.22 -12.77 -5.03
C TYR A 499 22.79 -12.30 -4.80
N LEU A 500 22.38 -12.10 -3.54
CA LEU A 500 21.05 -11.58 -3.21
C LEU A 500 20.88 -10.14 -3.67
N GLU A 501 21.93 -9.32 -3.62
CA GLU A 501 21.90 -7.94 -4.12
C GLU A 501 21.79 -7.89 -5.64
N LYS A 502 22.55 -8.71 -6.37
CA LYS A 502 22.44 -8.84 -7.83
C LYS A 502 21.05 -9.35 -8.24
N TRP A 503 20.51 -10.33 -7.51
CA TRP A 503 19.15 -10.83 -7.74
C TRP A 503 18.11 -9.73 -7.51
N SER A 504 18.25 -8.95 -6.45
CA SER A 504 17.38 -7.81 -6.18
C SER A 504 17.44 -6.77 -7.30
N ALA A 505 18.63 -6.39 -7.73
CA ALA A 505 18.83 -5.44 -8.82
C ALA A 505 18.27 -5.95 -10.14
N PHE A 506 18.49 -7.23 -10.47
CA PHE A 506 17.93 -7.83 -11.68
C PHE A 506 16.39 -7.75 -11.70
N LEU A 507 15.73 -8.15 -10.61
CA LEU A 507 14.27 -8.12 -10.55
C LEU A 507 13.69 -6.71 -10.44
N GLU A 508 14.43 -5.75 -9.93
CA GLU A 508 14.01 -4.34 -9.91
C GLU A 508 14.02 -3.74 -11.33
N HIS A 509 15.00 -4.10 -12.15
CA HIS A 509 15.10 -3.65 -13.55
C HIS A 509 14.23 -4.49 -14.50
N PHE A 510 13.83 -5.68 -14.12
CA PHE A 510 12.92 -6.48 -14.92
C PHE A 510 11.52 -5.89 -14.88
N VAL A 511 11.06 -5.35 -16.01
CA VAL A 511 9.83 -4.54 -16.11
C VAL A 511 8.62 -5.13 -15.38
N PRO A 512 8.26 -6.43 -15.52
CA PRO A 512 7.09 -6.97 -14.83
C PRO A 512 7.21 -6.94 -13.31
N THR A 513 8.38 -7.23 -12.73
CA THR A 513 8.60 -7.18 -11.28
C THR A 513 8.78 -5.76 -10.77
N GLY A 514 9.45 -4.89 -11.51
CA GLY A 514 9.55 -3.47 -11.19
C GLY A 514 8.17 -2.81 -11.13
N MET A 515 7.31 -3.09 -12.11
CA MET A 515 5.91 -2.62 -12.11
C MET A 515 5.10 -3.21 -10.96
N SER A 516 5.28 -4.50 -10.65
CA SER A 516 4.55 -5.17 -9.57
C SER A 516 4.91 -4.62 -8.18
N ASN A 517 6.06 -3.98 -8.02
CA ASN A 517 6.51 -3.35 -6.78
C ASN A 517 6.24 -1.82 -6.76
N ASN A 518 5.63 -1.26 -7.81
CA ASN A 518 5.31 0.17 -7.87
C ASN A 518 3.99 0.46 -7.15
N ILE A 519 4.01 1.40 -6.20
CA ILE A 519 2.84 1.75 -5.37
C ILE A 519 1.71 2.29 -6.24
N GLY A 520 1.99 3.22 -7.15
CA GLY A 520 0.99 3.79 -8.05
C GLY A 520 0.29 2.71 -8.89
N VAL A 521 1.04 1.74 -9.42
CA VAL A 521 0.48 0.59 -10.17
C VAL A 521 -0.47 -0.23 -9.29
N ALA A 522 -0.06 -0.55 -8.06
CA ALA A 522 -0.90 -1.34 -7.13
C ALA A 522 -2.19 -0.59 -6.74
N VAL A 523 -2.12 0.72 -6.56
CA VAL A 523 -3.30 1.57 -6.28
C VAL A 523 -4.26 1.60 -7.47
N TRP A 524 -3.76 1.85 -8.68
CA TRP A 524 -4.60 1.86 -9.88
C TRP A 524 -5.17 0.48 -10.23
N MET A 525 -4.43 -0.59 -9.97
CA MET A 525 -4.95 -1.96 -10.07
C MET A 525 -6.10 -2.18 -9.09
N THR A 526 -5.97 -1.71 -7.84
CA THR A 526 -7.04 -1.82 -6.84
C THR A 526 -8.29 -1.03 -7.29
N ALA A 527 -8.12 0.18 -7.81
CA ALA A 527 -9.21 0.97 -8.37
C ALA A 527 -9.86 0.27 -9.58
N PHE A 528 -9.07 -0.32 -10.48
CA PHE A 528 -9.56 -1.11 -11.61
C PHE A 528 -10.43 -2.29 -11.14
N LEU A 529 -9.97 -3.06 -10.15
CA LEU A 529 -10.71 -4.18 -9.58
C LEU A 529 -12.03 -3.71 -8.94
N ALA A 530 -12.02 -2.57 -8.24
CA ALA A 530 -13.22 -1.99 -7.64
C ALA A 530 -14.25 -1.59 -8.72
N ILE A 531 -13.81 -0.92 -9.80
CA ILE A 531 -14.67 -0.54 -10.92
C ILE A 531 -15.24 -1.77 -11.63
N TYR A 532 -14.43 -2.81 -11.84
CA TYR A 532 -14.90 -4.07 -12.42
C TYR A 532 -15.98 -4.72 -11.55
N ALA A 533 -15.79 -4.77 -10.22
CA ALA A 533 -16.79 -5.27 -9.29
C ALA A 533 -18.10 -4.47 -9.34
N LEU A 534 -18.00 -3.13 -9.41
CA LEU A 534 -19.15 -2.23 -9.57
C LEU A 534 -19.90 -2.46 -10.89
N LEU A 535 -19.18 -2.64 -12.00
CA LEU A 535 -19.77 -2.90 -13.32
C LEU A 535 -20.51 -4.22 -13.35
N LYS A 536 -19.96 -5.25 -12.71
CA LYS A 536 -20.57 -6.58 -12.59
C LYS A 536 -21.65 -6.67 -11.51
N ARG A 537 -21.96 -5.56 -10.83
CA ARG A 537 -22.87 -5.51 -9.67
C ARG A 537 -22.49 -6.47 -8.54
N ARG A 538 -21.20 -6.80 -8.45
CA ARG A 538 -20.62 -7.68 -7.44
C ARG A 538 -20.18 -6.88 -6.22
N TYR A 539 -21.14 -6.21 -5.59
CA TYR A 539 -20.87 -5.36 -4.42
C TYR A 539 -20.27 -6.14 -3.24
N ASP A 540 -20.55 -7.43 -3.16
CA ASP A 540 -19.94 -8.38 -2.23
C ASP A 540 -18.41 -8.41 -2.33
N ARG A 541 -17.85 -8.13 -3.54
CA ARG A 541 -16.41 -8.12 -3.79
C ARG A 541 -15.71 -6.83 -3.36
N LEU A 542 -16.46 -5.78 -3.06
CA LEU A 542 -15.89 -4.53 -2.55
C LEU A 542 -15.53 -4.62 -1.07
N LEU A 543 -16.28 -5.41 -0.28
CA LEU A 543 -16.05 -5.53 1.16
C LEU A 543 -14.61 -5.97 1.51
N PRO A 544 -14.03 -7.02 0.91
CA PRO A 544 -12.64 -7.41 1.19
C PRO A 544 -11.59 -6.39 0.72
N MET A 545 -11.96 -5.42 -0.13
CA MET A 545 -11.05 -4.37 -0.57
C MET A 545 -10.98 -3.20 0.43
N THR A 546 -11.94 -3.10 1.35
CA THR A 546 -12.04 -1.95 2.27
C THR A 546 -10.83 -1.76 3.18
N PRO A 547 -10.14 -2.80 3.70
CA PRO A 547 -8.94 -2.58 4.49
C PRO A 547 -7.82 -1.88 3.71
N VAL A 548 -7.56 -2.32 2.47
CA VAL A 548 -6.48 -1.74 1.65
C VAL A 548 -6.85 -0.35 1.12
N ILE A 549 -8.12 -0.12 0.79
CA ILE A 549 -8.62 1.21 0.41
C ILE A 549 -8.55 2.16 1.62
N GLY A 550 -8.98 1.72 2.80
CA GLY A 550 -8.89 2.49 4.03
C GLY A 550 -7.44 2.85 4.38
N LEU A 551 -6.51 1.91 4.22
CA LEU A 551 -5.08 2.17 4.41
C LEU A 551 -4.56 3.23 3.43
N TRP A 552 -4.87 3.10 2.15
CA TRP A 552 -4.50 4.09 1.14
C TRP A 552 -5.07 5.48 1.45
N LEU A 553 -6.34 5.57 1.85
CA LEU A 553 -6.96 6.84 2.27
C LEU A 553 -6.22 7.47 3.46
N THR A 554 -5.85 6.69 4.48
CA THR A 554 -5.07 7.22 5.62
C THR A 554 -3.70 7.73 5.19
N THR A 555 -3.09 7.08 4.21
CA THR A 555 -1.79 7.49 3.65
C THR A 555 -1.94 8.80 2.85
N MET A 556 -3.00 8.94 2.05
CA MET A 556 -3.29 10.19 1.33
C MET A 556 -3.54 11.37 2.27
N LEU A 557 -4.08 11.13 3.46
CA LEU A 557 -4.41 12.19 4.42
C LEU A 557 -3.24 12.55 5.34
N ALA A 558 -2.32 11.64 5.62
CA ALA A 558 -1.33 11.80 6.69
C ALA A 558 0.06 11.24 6.38
N ALA A 559 0.42 11.06 5.09
CA ALA A 559 1.76 10.59 4.75
C ALA A 559 2.83 11.62 5.18
N PRO A 560 3.90 11.20 5.88
CA PRO A 560 5.03 12.07 6.16
C PRO A 560 6.03 12.16 4.99
N THR A 561 5.98 11.20 4.05
CA THR A 561 6.90 11.07 2.91
C THR A 561 6.18 10.60 1.65
N TYR A 562 6.70 10.93 0.49
CA TYR A 562 6.02 10.85 -0.81
C TYR A 562 5.81 9.45 -1.40
N CYS A 563 6.57 8.42 -1.01
CA CYS A 563 6.48 7.09 -1.64
C CYS A 563 7.07 5.95 -0.78
N GLU A 564 6.74 5.91 0.49
CA GLU A 564 7.23 4.89 1.43
C GLU A 564 6.50 3.55 1.22
N PHE A 565 7.19 2.55 0.66
CA PHE A 565 6.62 1.24 0.32
C PHE A 565 6.06 0.50 1.55
N ARG A 566 6.74 0.57 2.71
CA ARG A 566 6.30 -0.10 3.94
C ARG A 566 4.92 0.36 4.41
N TYR A 567 4.53 1.62 4.13
CA TYR A 567 3.23 2.15 4.57
C TYR A 567 2.05 1.50 3.86
N VAL A 568 2.27 1.00 2.66
CA VAL A 568 1.25 0.34 1.83
C VAL A 568 1.60 -1.13 1.51
N PHE A 569 2.54 -1.72 2.25
CA PHE A 569 2.97 -3.11 2.08
C PHE A 569 1.80 -4.09 2.07
N SER A 570 0.78 -3.85 2.91
CA SER A 570 -0.46 -4.63 2.94
C SER A 570 -1.19 -4.68 1.61
N LEU A 571 -1.14 -3.60 0.80
CA LEU A 571 -1.76 -3.54 -0.52
C LEU A 571 -1.15 -4.61 -1.44
N PHE A 572 0.17 -4.75 -1.40
CA PHE A 572 0.89 -5.73 -2.22
C PHE A 572 0.65 -7.16 -1.75
N LEU A 573 0.56 -7.37 -0.43
CA LEU A 573 0.22 -8.69 0.12
C LEU A 573 -1.20 -9.12 -0.26
N CYS A 574 -2.15 -8.20 -0.25
CA CYS A 574 -3.56 -8.51 -0.55
C CYS A 574 -3.86 -8.62 -2.05
N ALA A 575 -3.07 -7.95 -2.91
CA ALA A 575 -3.38 -7.78 -4.33
C ALA A 575 -3.67 -9.09 -5.10
N PRO A 576 -2.86 -10.17 -5.03
CA PRO A 576 -3.17 -11.42 -5.75
C PRO A 576 -4.46 -12.07 -5.25
N PHE A 577 -4.74 -11.98 -3.97
CA PHE A 577 -5.95 -12.58 -3.36
C PHE A 577 -7.21 -11.80 -3.72
N LEU A 578 -7.14 -10.48 -3.79
CA LEU A 578 -8.21 -9.62 -4.29
C LEU A 578 -8.47 -9.87 -5.77
N LEU A 579 -7.41 -10.02 -6.57
CA LEU A 579 -7.53 -10.36 -7.99
C LEU A 579 -8.26 -11.70 -8.17
N PHE A 580 -7.85 -12.75 -7.47
CA PHE A 580 -8.55 -14.03 -7.48
C PHE A 580 -10.01 -13.88 -7.06
N GLN A 581 -10.28 -13.16 -5.98
CA GLN A 581 -11.61 -12.98 -5.44
C GLN A 581 -12.57 -12.28 -6.41
N ILE A 582 -12.07 -11.30 -7.17
CA ILE A 582 -12.85 -10.53 -8.15
C ILE A 582 -13.20 -11.38 -9.38
N TYR A 583 -12.24 -12.15 -9.91
CA TYR A 583 -12.42 -12.93 -11.14
C TYR A 583 -12.98 -14.34 -10.91
N ARG A 584 -13.07 -14.78 -9.66
CA ARG A 584 -13.70 -16.04 -9.33
C ARG A 584 -15.18 -16.00 -9.74
N GLU A 585 -15.66 -16.98 -10.53
CA GLU A 585 -17.08 -17.14 -10.81
C GLU A 585 -17.89 -17.26 -9.53
N GLY A 586 -18.97 -16.49 -9.39
CA GLY A 586 -19.96 -16.69 -8.35
C GLY A 586 -20.61 -18.08 -8.52
N ARG A 587 -21.00 -18.73 -7.44
CA ARG A 587 -22.02 -19.78 -7.54
C ARG A 587 -23.19 -19.13 -8.27
N SER A 588 -23.58 -19.67 -9.43
CA SER A 588 -24.89 -19.36 -10.00
C SER A 588 -25.89 -19.64 -8.89
N GLU A 589 -26.59 -18.61 -8.44
CA GLU A 589 -27.81 -18.84 -7.71
C GLU A 589 -28.70 -19.63 -8.68
N SER A 590 -28.78 -20.94 -8.51
CA SER A 590 -29.95 -21.67 -8.93
C SER A 590 -31.05 -21.04 -8.07
N THR A 591 -31.82 -20.12 -8.65
CA THR A 591 -33.12 -19.67 -8.15
C THR A 591 -33.93 -20.90 -7.78
N PRO A 592 -34.47 -20.97 -6.54
CA PRO A 592 -35.46 -21.95 -6.21
C PRO A 592 -36.71 -21.74 -7.05
#